data_b276cb9c1df6d0b656cd8d476511aa6d
#
_entry.id   b276cb9c1df6d0b656cd8d476511aa6d
#
_cell.length_a   1.000
_cell.length_b   1.000
_cell.length_c   1.000
_cell.angle_alpha   90.00
_cell.angle_beta   90.00
_cell.angle_gamma   90.00
#
_symmetry.space_group_name_H-M   'P 1'
#
loop_
_entity.id
_entity.type
_entity.pdbx_description
1 polymer ?
#
loop_
_entity_poly.entity_id
_entity_poly.type
_entity_poly.pdbx_seq_one_letter_code
_entity_poly.pdbx_strand_id
1 'polypeptide(L)'
;MLDKKILINIFQKLLIEAKNSYDDFNAADGKIGDGDLGVTILHGLEEINNNIGKFNDDMGLNFMVCSQVFVKRSGSSFGTLIAFSFMNISKNL
;
A
#
# COMPACT_ATOMS: atom_id res chain seq x y z
N MET A 1 -2.84 -6.85 -19.61
CA MET A 1 -2.58 -7.85 -18.57
C MET A 1 -1.59 -7.30 -17.55
N LEU A 2 -1.81 -7.57 -16.28
CA LEU A 2 -0.93 -7.12 -15.21
C LEU A 2 0.39 -7.91 -15.23
N ASP A 3 1.52 -7.21 -15.26
CA ASP A 3 2.85 -7.81 -15.14
C ASP A 3 3.68 -7.04 -14.12
N LYS A 4 4.88 -7.53 -13.86
CA LYS A 4 5.78 -6.93 -12.86
C LYS A 4 6.06 -5.45 -13.16
N LYS A 5 6.33 -5.11 -14.40
CA LYS A 5 6.67 -3.74 -14.80
C LYS A 5 5.48 -2.79 -14.57
N ILE A 6 4.30 -3.23 -14.96
CA ILE A 6 3.07 -2.45 -14.76
C ILE A 6 2.80 -2.28 -13.26
N LEU A 7 2.96 -3.34 -12.47
CA LEU A 7 2.73 -3.29 -11.03
C LEU A 7 3.69 -2.31 -10.34
N ILE A 8 4.97 -2.36 -10.68
CA ILE A 8 5.97 -1.42 -10.15
C ILE A 8 5.56 0.02 -10.47
N ASN A 9 5.18 0.27 -11.73
CA ASN A 9 4.77 1.60 -12.17
C ASN A 9 3.54 2.10 -11.39
N ILE A 10 2.57 1.22 -11.14
CA ILE A 10 1.38 1.56 -10.36
C ILE A 10 1.77 1.98 -8.94
N PHE A 11 2.61 1.20 -8.25
CA PHE A 11 2.99 1.54 -6.88
C PHE A 11 3.85 2.80 -6.80
N GLN A 12 4.68 3.06 -7.79
CA GLN A 12 5.45 4.31 -7.85
C GLN A 12 4.51 5.51 -8.00
N LYS A 13 3.50 5.41 -8.85
CA LYS A 13 2.50 6.48 -9.03
C LYS A 13 1.61 6.65 -7.81
N LEU A 14 1.23 5.55 -7.17
CA LEU A 14 0.43 5.62 -5.94
C LEU A 14 1.20 6.33 -4.82
N LEU A 15 2.50 6.12 -4.71
CA LEU A 15 3.31 6.82 -3.73
C LEU A 15 3.33 8.32 -3.98
N ILE A 16 3.47 8.74 -5.23
CA ILE A 16 3.42 10.16 -5.60
C ILE A 16 2.07 10.76 -5.20
N GLU A 17 0.98 10.06 -5.51
CA GLU A 17 -0.37 10.52 -5.19
C GLU A 17 -0.59 10.57 -3.68
N ALA A 18 -0.07 9.61 -2.92
CA ALA A 18 -0.17 9.62 -1.47
C ALA A 18 0.55 10.81 -0.86
N LYS A 19 1.69 11.21 -1.42
CA LYS A 19 2.40 12.43 -0.98
C LYS A 19 1.60 13.68 -1.29
N ASN A 20 1.00 13.75 -2.47
CA ASN A 20 0.22 14.91 -2.88
C ASN A 20 -1.09 15.05 -2.10
N SER A 21 -1.69 13.95 -1.68
CA SER A 21 -2.99 13.93 -1.00
C SER A 21 -2.88 13.73 0.51
N TYR A 22 -1.67 13.78 1.05
CA TYR A 22 -1.40 13.49 2.47
C TYR A 22 -2.27 14.32 3.41
N ASP A 23 -2.26 15.64 3.21
CA ASP A 23 -3.01 16.55 4.07
C ASP A 23 -4.52 16.36 3.92
N ASP A 24 -5.00 16.11 2.69
CA ASP A 24 -6.42 15.89 2.43
C ASP A 24 -6.92 14.62 3.11
N PHE A 25 -6.13 13.53 3.05
CA PHE A 25 -6.50 12.27 3.72
C PHE A 25 -6.54 12.43 5.24
N ASN A 26 -5.55 13.10 5.82
CA ASN A 26 -5.53 13.34 7.27
C ASN A 26 -6.69 14.23 7.69
N ALA A 27 -7.00 15.26 6.93
CA ALA A 27 -8.10 16.17 7.23
C ALA A 27 -9.45 15.46 7.16
N ALA A 28 -9.66 14.62 6.14
CA ALA A 28 -10.88 13.85 6.00
C ALA A 28 -11.06 12.86 7.15
N ASP A 29 -10.01 12.15 7.53
CA ASP A 29 -10.03 11.19 8.63
C ASP A 29 -10.21 11.91 9.98
N GLY A 30 -9.65 13.09 10.14
CA GLY A 30 -9.75 13.86 11.38
C GLY A 30 -11.16 14.26 11.76
N LYS A 31 -12.11 14.20 10.83
CA LYS A 31 -13.52 14.50 11.11
C LYS A 31 -14.22 13.37 11.86
N ILE A 32 -13.76 12.14 11.68
CA ILE A 32 -14.40 10.94 12.25
C ILE A 32 -13.40 9.97 12.87
N GLY A 33 -12.09 10.22 12.77
CA GLY A 33 -11.04 9.35 13.27
C GLY A 33 -9.87 10.14 13.85
N ASP A 34 -8.70 9.53 13.86
CA ASP A 34 -7.50 10.07 14.49
C ASP A 34 -6.77 11.13 13.66
N GLY A 35 -7.15 11.28 12.39
CA GLY A 35 -6.48 12.21 11.49
C GLY A 35 -5.16 11.67 10.93
N ASP A 36 -4.93 10.36 10.95
CA ASP A 36 -3.67 9.75 10.52
C ASP A 36 -3.78 8.86 9.27
N LEU A 37 -4.89 8.94 8.56
CA LEU A 37 -5.11 8.13 7.36
C LEU A 37 -4.01 8.38 6.31
N GLY A 38 -3.64 9.64 6.11
CA GLY A 38 -2.55 9.99 5.18
C GLY A 38 -1.22 9.39 5.61
N VAL A 39 -0.93 9.38 6.91
CA VAL A 39 0.28 8.75 7.46
C VAL A 39 0.28 7.26 7.16
N THR A 40 -0.83 6.57 7.41
CA THR A 40 -0.96 5.14 7.17
C THR A 40 -0.70 4.79 5.71
N ILE A 41 -1.36 5.50 4.80
CA ILE A 41 -1.25 5.25 3.35
C ILE A 41 0.16 5.56 2.87
N LEU A 42 0.70 6.70 3.27
CA LEU A 42 2.04 7.12 2.83
C LEU A 42 3.11 6.13 3.30
N HIS A 43 3.12 5.79 4.59
CA HIS A 43 4.13 4.88 5.13
C HIS A 43 4.03 3.49 4.51
N GLY A 44 2.81 2.98 4.31
CA GLY A 44 2.61 1.68 3.68
C GLY A 44 3.12 1.66 2.24
N LEU A 45 2.81 2.69 1.46
CA LEU A 45 3.27 2.78 0.08
C LEU A 45 4.77 3.03 -0.03
N GLU A 46 5.35 3.80 0.89
CA GLU A 46 6.82 3.93 0.96
C GLU A 46 7.47 2.57 1.16
N GLU A 47 6.94 1.75 2.08
CA GLU A 47 7.51 0.44 2.36
C GLU A 47 7.37 -0.50 1.17
N ILE A 48 6.25 -0.46 0.46
CA ILE A 48 6.08 -1.24 -0.78
C ILE A 48 7.14 -0.81 -1.80
N ASN A 49 7.33 0.50 -2.00
CA ASN A 49 8.32 1.01 -2.95
C ASN A 49 9.74 0.63 -2.57
N ASN A 50 10.05 0.57 -1.27
CA ASN A 50 11.36 0.10 -0.81
C ASN A 50 11.60 -1.39 -1.10
N ASN A 51 10.55 -2.13 -1.40
CA ASN A 51 10.60 -3.58 -1.62
C ASN A 51 10.24 -3.99 -3.05
N ILE A 52 10.06 -3.05 -3.98
CA ILE A 52 9.74 -3.41 -5.37
C ILE A 52 10.82 -4.23 -6.05
N GLY A 53 12.06 -4.16 -5.56
CA GLY A 53 13.14 -5.00 -6.05
C GLY A 53 12.93 -6.49 -5.79
N LYS A 54 12.01 -6.85 -4.88
CA LYS A 54 11.65 -8.24 -4.61
C LYS A 54 10.54 -8.75 -5.54
N PHE A 55 9.94 -7.89 -6.33
CA PHE A 55 8.89 -8.31 -7.26
C PHE A 55 9.45 -9.19 -8.36
N ASN A 56 8.66 -10.16 -8.78
CA ASN A 56 9.00 -11.10 -9.83
C ASN A 56 7.81 -11.29 -10.77
N ASP A 57 7.82 -12.33 -11.59
CA ASP A 57 6.76 -12.56 -12.56
C ASP A 57 5.50 -13.19 -11.93
N ASP A 58 5.57 -13.63 -10.68
CA ASP A 58 4.42 -14.18 -9.96
C ASP A 58 3.67 -13.07 -9.23
N MET A 59 2.56 -12.65 -9.80
CA MET A 59 1.76 -11.55 -9.24
C MET A 59 1.19 -11.90 -7.87
N GLY A 60 0.84 -13.17 -7.63
CA GLY A 60 0.36 -13.60 -6.32
C GLY A 60 1.42 -13.38 -5.24
N LEU A 61 2.67 -13.74 -5.51
CA LEU A 61 3.76 -13.49 -4.58
C LEU A 61 4.04 -12.00 -4.41
N ASN A 62 3.92 -11.21 -5.47
CA ASN A 62 4.11 -9.77 -5.39
C ASN A 62 3.09 -9.11 -4.44
N PHE A 63 1.83 -9.50 -4.53
CA PHE A 63 0.81 -8.97 -3.61
C PHE A 63 0.99 -9.50 -2.19
N MET A 64 1.55 -10.69 -2.01
CA MET A 64 1.92 -11.20 -0.68
C MET A 64 2.99 -10.32 -0.05
N VAL A 65 4.00 -9.92 -0.81
CA VAL A 65 5.03 -8.96 -0.35
C VAL A 65 4.38 -7.65 0.06
N CYS A 66 3.46 -7.12 -0.75
CA CYS A 66 2.74 -5.88 -0.43
C CYS A 66 2.00 -6.00 0.90
N SER A 67 1.31 -7.11 1.13
CA SER A 67 0.59 -7.35 2.39
C SER A 67 1.55 -7.33 3.59
N GLN A 68 2.64 -8.07 3.49
CA GLN A 68 3.59 -8.23 4.59
C GLN A 68 4.28 -6.90 4.95
N VAL A 69 4.75 -6.17 3.95
CA VAL A 69 5.48 -4.93 4.20
C VAL A 69 4.54 -3.80 4.65
N PHE A 70 3.31 -3.79 4.15
CA PHE A 70 2.34 -2.78 4.54
C PHE A 70 1.98 -2.90 6.02
N VAL A 71 1.67 -4.11 6.49
CA VAL A 71 1.32 -4.33 7.90
C VAL A 71 2.51 -4.07 8.83
N LYS A 72 3.70 -4.38 8.39
CA LYS A 72 4.92 -4.17 9.17
C LYS A 72 5.16 -2.68 9.44
N ARG A 73 4.91 -1.84 8.44
CA ARG A 73 5.18 -0.41 8.53
C ARG A 73 4.03 0.38 9.15
N SER A 74 2.79 -0.03 8.87
CA SER A 74 1.60 0.67 9.31
C SER A 74 0.92 -0.11 10.44
N GLY A 75 0.94 0.44 11.65
CA GLY A 75 0.37 -0.22 12.82
C GLY A 75 -1.11 0.08 13.05
N SER A 76 -1.78 0.79 12.16
CA SER A 76 -3.17 1.18 12.34
C SER A 76 -4.14 0.07 11.93
N SER A 77 -5.39 0.17 12.42
CA SER A 77 -6.47 -0.75 12.00
C SER A 77 -6.73 -0.66 10.50
N PHE A 78 -6.65 0.55 9.95
CA PHE A 78 -6.84 0.77 8.53
C PHE A 78 -5.70 0.13 7.71
N GLY A 79 -4.46 0.22 8.20
CA GLY A 79 -3.33 -0.44 7.57
C GLY A 79 -3.49 -1.96 7.56
N THR A 80 -4.02 -2.53 8.64
CA THR A 80 -4.33 -3.96 8.71
C THR A 80 -5.39 -4.35 7.68
N LEU A 81 -6.42 -3.54 7.51
CA LEU A 81 -7.46 -3.79 6.51
C LEU A 81 -6.87 -3.79 5.09
N ILE A 82 -6.01 -2.84 4.78
CA ILE A 82 -5.35 -2.77 3.46
C ILE A 82 -4.46 -4.01 3.25
N ALA A 83 -3.70 -4.41 4.27
CA ALA A 83 -2.85 -5.59 4.18
C ALA A 83 -3.67 -6.86 3.93
N PHE A 84 -4.82 -7.02 4.59
CA PHE A 84 -5.74 -8.13 4.30
C PHE A 84 -6.27 -8.09 2.87
N SER A 85 -6.53 -6.89 2.35
CA SER A 85 -6.98 -6.74 0.96
C SER A 85 -5.90 -7.23 -0.02
N PHE A 86 -4.64 -6.90 0.21
CA PHE A 86 -3.54 -7.42 -0.60
C PHE A 86 -3.42 -8.94 -0.50
N MET A 87 -3.58 -9.49 0.70
CA MET A 87 -3.54 -10.94 0.91
C MET A 87 -4.65 -11.64 0.12
N ASN A 88 -5.86 -11.08 0.13
CA ASN A 88 -6.98 -11.66 -0.62
C ASN A 88 -6.75 -11.58 -2.13
N ILE A 89 -6.18 -10.48 -2.61
CA ILE A 89 -5.80 -10.38 -4.04
C ILE A 89 -4.78 -11.46 -4.38
N SER A 90 -3.77 -11.63 -3.53
CA SER A 90 -2.73 -12.65 -3.72
C SER A 90 -3.33 -14.05 -3.87
N LYS A 91 -4.29 -14.41 -3.03
CA LYS A 91 -4.92 -15.73 -3.05
C LYS A 91 -5.74 -15.99 -4.30
N ASN A 92 -6.17 -14.95 -4.99
CA ASN A 92 -7.06 -15.06 -6.14
C ASN A 92 -6.34 -14.87 -7.49
N LEU A 93 -5.02 -14.85 -7.47
CA LEU A 93 -4.21 -14.68 -8.68
C LEU A 93 -3.57 -16.02 -9.16
#